data_4170c29dd60616b2f862016316309de7
#
_entry.id   4170c29dd60616b2f862016316309de7
#
_cell.length_a   1.000
_cell.length_b   1.000
_cell.length_c   1.000
_cell.angle_alpha   90.00
_cell.angle_beta   90.00
_cell.angle_gamma   90.00
#
_symmetry.space_group_name_H-M   'P 1'
#
loop_
_entity.id
_entity.type
_entity.pdbx_description
1 polymer ?
#
loop_
_entity_poly.entity_id
_entity_poly.type
_entity_poly.pdbx_seq_one_letter_code
_entity_poly.pdbx_strand_id
1 'polypeptide(L)'
;AAPKTYRTHRVNRDLQIWFPENRMYRSDNAMRDGPRKSIWGRTQKNWLKRTLAASDAKYKLLISPTPMVGPDDSRKTDNHTNIGGFQHERDEFFGWLAKEKLIENGFYIVCGDRHWQYHSIHPSGVEEFSCGALVDANSRLGRKPGGPLSTDPEGTIRQVYAQKEPSGGFLMITVAPHEAASTLRFTYFDERGKILHEVQK
;
A
#
# COMPACT_ATOMS: atom_id res chain seq x y z
N ALA A 1 -12.66 -24.92 -11.44
CA ALA A 1 -12.27 -23.52 -11.44
C ALA A 1 -11.20 -23.30 -10.36
N ALA A 2 -10.15 -22.53 -10.64
CA ALA A 2 -9.15 -22.19 -9.64
C ALA A 2 -9.83 -21.43 -8.47
N PRO A 3 -9.42 -21.68 -7.21
CA PRO A 3 -10.01 -21.01 -6.06
C PRO A 3 -9.79 -19.50 -6.14
N LYS A 4 -10.80 -18.73 -5.75
CA LYS A 4 -10.68 -17.28 -5.62
C LYS A 4 -9.82 -16.96 -4.39
N THR A 5 -8.65 -16.35 -4.60
CA THR A 5 -7.64 -16.10 -3.57
C THR A 5 -7.68 -14.68 -2.97
N TYR A 6 -8.45 -13.77 -3.57
CA TYR A 6 -8.65 -12.40 -3.08
C TYR A 6 -10.02 -12.25 -2.40
N ARG A 7 -10.09 -11.40 -1.37
CA ARG A 7 -11.30 -11.22 -0.56
C ARG A 7 -11.35 -9.83 0.08
N THR A 8 -12.53 -9.47 0.59
CA THR A 8 -12.72 -8.36 1.50
C THR A 8 -13.33 -8.84 2.81
N HIS A 9 -13.04 -8.14 3.89
CA HIS A 9 -13.57 -8.43 5.22
C HIS A 9 -14.01 -7.12 5.89
N ARG A 10 -15.25 -7.10 6.38
CA ARG A 10 -15.75 -6.01 7.22
C ARG A 10 -15.37 -6.30 8.67
N VAL A 11 -14.46 -5.50 9.22
CA VAL A 11 -13.97 -5.68 10.60
C VAL A 11 -15.02 -5.19 11.60
N ASN A 12 -15.56 -4.00 11.35
CA ASN A 12 -16.63 -3.40 12.14
C ASN A 12 -17.40 -2.38 11.27
N ARG A 13 -18.27 -1.58 11.87
CA ARG A 13 -19.06 -0.56 11.15
C ARG A 13 -18.17 0.40 10.35
N ASP A 14 -17.02 0.79 10.90
CA ASP A 14 -16.20 1.87 10.36
C ASP A 14 -15.01 1.39 9.54
N LEU A 15 -14.59 0.11 9.64
CA LEU A 15 -13.42 -0.44 8.98
C LEU A 15 -13.75 -1.63 8.09
N GLN A 16 -13.35 -1.54 6.82
CA GLN A 16 -13.33 -2.66 5.88
C GLN A 16 -11.95 -2.82 5.26
N ILE A 17 -11.52 -4.06 5.04
CA ILE A 17 -10.20 -4.44 4.55
C ILE A 17 -10.35 -5.22 3.25
N TRP A 18 -9.45 -4.99 2.29
CA TRP A 18 -9.32 -5.74 1.04
C TRP A 18 -7.96 -6.42 0.98
N PHE A 19 -7.96 -7.69 0.61
CA PHE A 19 -6.78 -8.52 0.41
C PHE A 19 -6.70 -8.90 -1.06
N PRO A 20 -6.00 -8.13 -1.92
CA PRO A 20 -5.74 -8.53 -3.28
C PRO A 20 -4.68 -9.63 -3.33
N GLU A 21 -4.63 -10.32 -4.45
CA GLU A 21 -3.65 -11.35 -4.76
C GLU A 21 -2.75 -10.86 -5.90
N ASN A 22 -1.43 -10.89 -5.71
CA ASN A 22 -0.46 -10.26 -6.62
C ASN A 22 0.40 -11.26 -7.42
N ARG A 23 0.12 -12.57 -7.39
CA ARG A 23 0.94 -13.60 -8.06
C ARG A 23 0.19 -14.38 -9.11
N MET A 24 -1.00 -14.92 -8.80
CA MET A 24 -1.72 -15.86 -9.66
C MET A 24 -2.26 -15.24 -10.96
N TYR A 25 -2.55 -13.95 -10.96
CA TYR A 25 -3.18 -13.25 -12.08
C TYR A 25 -2.23 -12.31 -12.81
N ARG A 26 -0.97 -12.29 -12.36
CA ARG A 26 0.04 -11.34 -12.83
C ARG A 26 0.54 -11.66 -14.22
N SER A 27 0.64 -10.62 -15.06
CA SER A 27 1.36 -10.67 -16.33
C SER A 27 2.86 -10.91 -16.10
N ASP A 28 3.55 -11.38 -17.13
CA ASP A 28 5.00 -11.53 -17.11
C ASP A 28 5.68 -10.18 -16.77
N ASN A 29 6.69 -10.22 -15.90
CA ASN A 29 7.47 -9.04 -15.52
C ASN A 29 8.17 -8.41 -16.73
N ALA A 30 8.63 -9.20 -17.68
CA ALA A 30 9.31 -8.73 -18.89
C ALA A 30 8.36 -8.08 -19.92
N MET A 31 7.05 -8.25 -19.76
CA MET A 31 6.08 -7.57 -20.61
C MET A 31 6.23 -6.06 -20.46
N ARG A 32 6.18 -5.31 -21.56
CA ARG A 32 6.20 -3.83 -21.52
C ARG A 32 5.02 -3.32 -20.72
N ASP A 33 5.28 -2.34 -19.82
CA ASP A 33 4.23 -1.68 -19.05
C ASP A 33 3.22 -0.96 -19.95
N GLY A 34 1.95 -0.99 -19.57
CA GLY A 34 0.85 -0.43 -20.34
C GLY A 34 -0.49 -1.10 -20.04
N PRO A 35 -1.55 -0.76 -20.80
CA PRO A 35 -2.94 -1.13 -20.47
C PRO A 35 -3.24 -2.63 -20.50
N ARG A 36 -2.36 -3.44 -21.07
CA ARG A 36 -2.51 -4.91 -21.12
C ARG A 36 -1.71 -5.64 -20.04
N LYS A 37 -0.81 -4.94 -19.34
CA LYS A 37 0.00 -5.50 -18.25
C LYS A 37 -0.69 -5.27 -16.92
N SER A 38 -0.85 -6.31 -16.11
CA SER A 38 -1.60 -6.23 -14.86
C SER A 38 -1.03 -7.19 -13.82
N ILE A 39 -0.99 -6.75 -12.57
CA ILE A 39 -0.76 -7.62 -11.41
C ILE A 39 -2.06 -8.34 -11.04
N TRP A 40 -3.17 -7.63 -11.04
CA TRP A 40 -4.43 -8.14 -10.52
C TRP A 40 -5.25 -8.92 -11.53
N GLY A 41 -5.00 -8.72 -12.82
CA GLY A 41 -5.86 -9.20 -13.88
C GLY A 41 -7.23 -8.49 -13.90
N ARG A 42 -7.93 -8.59 -15.01
CA ARG A 42 -9.21 -7.86 -15.22
C ARG A 42 -10.28 -8.23 -14.21
N THR A 43 -10.44 -9.51 -13.91
CA THR A 43 -11.52 -9.97 -13.01
C THR A 43 -11.36 -9.47 -11.59
N GLN A 44 -10.15 -9.58 -11.02
CA GLN A 44 -9.86 -9.10 -9.68
C GLN A 44 -9.93 -7.57 -9.61
N LYS A 45 -9.36 -6.85 -10.60
CA LYS A 45 -9.42 -5.38 -10.67
C LYS A 45 -10.86 -4.86 -10.69
N ASN A 46 -11.73 -5.47 -11.50
CA ASN A 46 -13.15 -5.11 -11.55
C ASN A 46 -13.87 -5.41 -10.22
N TRP A 47 -13.56 -6.54 -9.60
CA TRP A 47 -14.08 -6.87 -8.27
C TRP A 47 -13.64 -5.86 -7.22
N LEU A 48 -12.35 -5.51 -7.20
CA LEU A 48 -11.78 -4.54 -6.26
C LEU A 48 -12.47 -3.17 -6.39
N LYS A 49 -12.54 -2.63 -7.60
CA LYS A 49 -13.22 -1.34 -7.88
C LYS A 49 -14.68 -1.38 -7.45
N ARG A 50 -15.44 -2.40 -7.85
CA ARG A 50 -16.85 -2.53 -7.51
C ARG A 50 -17.09 -2.60 -6.00
N THR A 51 -16.30 -3.40 -5.28
CA THR A 51 -16.51 -3.59 -3.84
C THR A 51 -16.02 -2.41 -3.01
N LEU A 52 -14.99 -1.69 -3.46
CA LEU A 52 -14.57 -0.41 -2.86
C LEU A 52 -15.65 0.66 -3.02
N ALA A 53 -16.19 0.84 -4.24
CA ALA A 53 -17.24 1.81 -4.50
C ALA A 53 -18.56 1.51 -3.75
N ALA A 54 -18.85 0.24 -3.51
CA ALA A 54 -20.05 -0.18 -2.78
C ALA A 54 -19.90 -0.12 -1.25
N SER A 55 -18.70 0.18 -0.72
CA SER A 55 -18.43 0.17 0.72
C SER A 55 -18.85 1.48 1.37
N ASP A 56 -19.68 1.38 2.40
CA ASP A 56 -20.08 2.47 3.29
C ASP A 56 -19.15 2.61 4.53
N ALA A 57 -18.07 1.83 4.62
CA ALA A 57 -17.09 1.96 5.70
C ALA A 57 -16.42 3.34 5.66
N LYS A 58 -16.26 3.97 6.83
CA LYS A 58 -15.50 5.21 6.96
C LYS A 58 -14.05 5.02 6.52
N TYR A 59 -13.43 3.91 6.92
CA TYR A 59 -12.04 3.57 6.60
C TYR A 59 -11.98 2.32 5.73
N LYS A 60 -11.19 2.41 4.65
CA LYS A 60 -11.00 1.37 3.64
C LYS A 60 -9.50 1.08 3.54
N LEU A 61 -9.07 -0.12 3.94
CA LEU A 61 -7.67 -0.52 3.91
C LEU A 61 -7.43 -1.55 2.80
N LEU A 62 -6.56 -1.24 1.86
CA LEU A 62 -6.02 -2.18 0.89
C LEU A 62 -4.73 -2.77 1.45
N ILE A 63 -4.75 -4.06 1.82
CA ILE A 63 -3.57 -4.79 2.29
C ILE A 63 -2.84 -5.36 1.08
N SER A 64 -1.98 -4.55 0.48
CA SER A 64 -1.23 -4.93 -0.72
C SER A 64 -0.04 -5.81 -0.38
N PRO A 65 0.12 -6.99 -1.01
CA PRO A 65 1.31 -7.82 -0.82
C PRO A 65 2.63 -7.13 -1.17
N THR A 66 2.60 -6.15 -2.08
CA THR A 66 3.76 -5.39 -2.57
C THR A 66 3.47 -3.88 -2.57
N PRO A 67 4.48 -3.01 -2.57
CA PRO A 67 4.25 -1.56 -2.55
C PRO A 67 3.59 -1.03 -3.82
N MET A 68 2.81 0.04 -3.65
CA MET A 68 2.16 0.77 -4.73
C MET A 68 2.62 2.24 -4.80
N VAL A 69 2.96 2.85 -3.66
CA VAL A 69 3.50 4.21 -3.58
C VAL A 69 5.03 4.18 -3.49
N GLY A 70 5.60 3.53 -2.49
CA GLY A 70 7.05 3.44 -2.35
C GLY A 70 7.68 4.65 -1.65
N PRO A 71 8.92 5.07 -2.06
CA PRO A 71 9.70 4.55 -3.18
C PRO A 71 10.31 3.17 -2.91
N ASP A 72 10.65 2.47 -3.99
CA ASP A 72 11.29 1.15 -4.01
C ASP A 72 12.59 1.17 -4.84
N ASP A 73 13.21 0.01 -5.02
CA ASP A 73 14.43 -0.18 -5.80
C ASP A 73 14.13 -0.19 -7.31
N SER A 74 14.72 0.74 -8.05
CA SER A 74 14.52 0.91 -9.51
C SER A 74 15.08 -0.22 -10.36
N ARG A 75 15.88 -1.15 -9.76
CA ARG A 75 16.39 -2.34 -10.48
C ARG A 75 15.38 -3.45 -10.61
N LYS A 76 14.20 -3.31 -9.99
CA LYS A 76 13.12 -4.28 -10.03
C LYS A 76 12.04 -3.88 -11.03
N THR A 77 11.24 -4.85 -11.47
CA THR A 77 10.10 -4.64 -12.39
C THR A 77 8.87 -5.46 -11.99
N ASP A 78 8.76 -5.82 -10.71
CA ASP A 78 7.83 -6.84 -10.23
C ASP A 78 6.65 -6.30 -9.40
N ASN A 79 6.56 -4.99 -9.21
CA ASN A 79 5.47 -4.36 -8.46
C ASN A 79 5.00 -3.04 -9.08
N HIS A 80 4.02 -2.41 -8.46
CA HIS A 80 3.36 -1.19 -8.94
C HIS A 80 4.24 0.07 -8.85
N THR A 81 5.31 0.08 -8.04
CA THR A 81 6.21 1.24 -7.94
C THR A 81 7.31 1.23 -8.98
N ASN A 82 7.65 0.07 -9.54
CA ASN A 82 8.83 -0.10 -10.36
C ASN A 82 8.68 0.54 -11.74
N ILE A 83 9.69 1.29 -12.14
CA ILE A 83 9.79 1.87 -13.49
C ILE A 83 9.87 0.72 -14.51
N GLY A 84 8.97 0.74 -15.51
CA GLY A 84 8.79 -0.39 -16.44
C GLY A 84 8.14 -1.64 -15.84
N GLY A 85 7.77 -1.59 -14.56
CA GLY A 85 7.02 -2.62 -13.86
C GLY A 85 5.51 -2.58 -14.20
N PHE A 86 4.71 -2.12 -13.24
CA PHE A 86 3.24 -2.08 -13.36
C PHE A 86 2.68 -0.69 -12.98
N GLN A 87 3.42 0.38 -13.30
CA GLN A 87 3.02 1.74 -12.96
C GLN A 87 1.73 2.15 -13.69
N HIS A 88 1.53 1.69 -14.92
CA HIS A 88 0.29 1.98 -15.66
C HIS A 88 -0.96 1.50 -14.91
N GLU A 89 -0.95 0.29 -14.34
CA GLU A 89 -2.08 -0.23 -13.55
C GLU A 89 -2.27 0.56 -12.26
N ARG A 90 -1.18 0.95 -11.59
CA ARG A 90 -1.22 1.83 -10.41
C ARG A 90 -1.87 3.17 -10.73
N ASP A 91 -1.41 3.83 -11.79
CA ASP A 91 -1.85 5.18 -12.14
C ASP A 91 -3.32 5.18 -12.59
N GLU A 92 -3.74 4.15 -13.34
CA GLU A 92 -5.16 3.91 -13.67
C GLU A 92 -5.99 3.74 -12.40
N PHE A 93 -5.50 2.98 -11.43
CA PHE A 93 -6.21 2.72 -10.18
C PHE A 93 -6.27 3.96 -9.29
N PHE A 94 -5.18 4.70 -9.16
CA PHE A 94 -5.13 5.94 -8.37
C PHE A 94 -6.00 7.04 -8.98
N GLY A 95 -6.00 7.17 -10.32
CA GLY A 95 -6.91 8.08 -11.02
C GLY A 95 -8.38 7.71 -10.81
N TRP A 96 -8.70 6.42 -10.77
CA TRP A 96 -10.05 5.96 -10.45
C TRP A 96 -10.41 6.25 -8.97
N LEU A 97 -9.51 6.02 -8.01
CA LEU A 97 -9.74 6.35 -6.59
C LEU A 97 -10.05 7.84 -6.39
N ALA A 98 -9.30 8.72 -7.08
CA ALA A 98 -9.53 10.16 -7.04
C ALA A 98 -10.89 10.53 -7.62
N LYS A 99 -11.25 9.97 -8.79
CA LYS A 99 -12.56 10.20 -9.44
C LYS A 99 -13.73 9.79 -8.55
N GLU A 100 -13.62 8.67 -7.86
CA GLU A 100 -14.64 8.17 -6.93
C GLU A 100 -14.55 8.84 -5.53
N LYS A 101 -13.62 9.82 -5.35
CA LYS A 101 -13.37 10.52 -4.08
C LYS A 101 -13.01 9.59 -2.91
N LEU A 102 -12.49 8.40 -3.21
CA LEU A 102 -12.17 7.41 -2.18
C LEU A 102 -10.95 7.83 -1.36
N ILE A 103 -9.99 8.56 -1.97
CA ILE A 103 -8.81 9.08 -1.27
C ILE A 103 -9.23 10.00 -0.12
N GLU A 104 -10.13 10.93 -0.38
CA GLU A 104 -10.67 11.89 0.60
C GLU A 104 -11.58 11.20 1.63
N ASN A 105 -12.16 10.04 1.25
CA ASN A 105 -13.10 9.28 2.04
C ASN A 105 -12.46 8.05 2.71
N GLY A 106 -11.23 8.23 3.26
CA GLY A 106 -10.61 7.29 4.18
C GLY A 106 -10.04 6.02 3.54
N PHE A 107 -9.55 6.09 2.30
CA PHE A 107 -8.82 5.00 1.66
C PHE A 107 -7.33 5.07 1.97
N TYR A 108 -6.74 3.95 2.40
CA TYR A 108 -5.32 3.81 2.70
C TYR A 108 -4.78 2.47 2.20
N ILE A 109 -3.49 2.44 1.88
CA ILE A 109 -2.76 1.22 1.51
C ILE A 109 -1.84 0.82 2.66
N VAL A 110 -1.83 -0.47 2.99
CA VAL A 110 -0.82 -1.10 3.85
C VAL A 110 -0.08 -2.12 3.00
N CYS A 111 1.24 -2.06 2.95
CA CYS A 111 2.00 -2.97 2.11
C CYS A 111 3.02 -3.80 2.89
N GLY A 112 3.26 -5.02 2.37
CA GLY A 112 4.35 -5.90 2.74
C GLY A 112 5.52 -5.85 1.75
N ASP A 113 6.33 -6.92 1.72
CA ASP A 113 7.47 -7.16 0.82
C ASP A 113 8.66 -6.21 1.02
N ARG A 114 8.46 -5.04 1.59
CA ARG A 114 9.56 -4.16 1.92
C ARG A 114 10.13 -4.47 3.31
N HIS A 115 11.43 -4.42 3.40
CA HIS A 115 12.16 -4.76 4.62
C HIS A 115 12.48 -3.52 5.45
N TRP A 116 11.72 -2.44 5.28
CA TRP A 116 11.78 -1.20 6.04
C TRP A 116 10.40 -0.59 6.22
N GLN A 117 10.22 0.07 7.35
CA GLN A 117 8.99 0.79 7.64
C GLN A 117 9.02 2.18 7.01
N TYR A 118 7.89 2.59 6.44
CA TYR A 118 7.68 3.96 5.96
C TYR A 118 6.20 4.32 5.89
N HIS A 119 5.93 5.62 5.91
CA HIS A 119 4.67 6.23 5.55
C HIS A 119 4.94 7.22 4.42
N SER A 120 4.37 6.97 3.27
CA SER A 120 4.57 7.76 2.04
C SER A 120 3.24 8.20 1.44
N ILE A 121 3.24 9.37 0.80
CA ILE A 121 2.08 9.94 0.12
C ILE A 121 2.45 10.19 -1.33
N HIS A 122 1.69 9.57 -2.24
CA HIS A 122 1.80 9.76 -3.68
C HIS A 122 1.30 11.16 -4.07
N PRO A 123 1.76 11.78 -5.18
CA PRO A 123 1.23 13.07 -5.67
C PRO A 123 -0.29 13.10 -5.87
N SER A 124 -0.93 11.96 -6.12
CA SER A 124 -2.40 11.84 -6.18
C SER A 124 -3.12 11.94 -4.82
N GLY A 125 -2.38 11.98 -3.70
CA GLY A 125 -2.91 11.96 -2.34
C GLY A 125 -3.07 10.56 -1.73
N VAL A 126 -2.85 9.48 -2.47
CA VAL A 126 -2.90 8.10 -1.92
C VAL A 126 -1.79 7.92 -0.90
N GLU A 127 -2.15 7.45 0.30
CA GLU A 127 -1.22 7.18 1.40
C GLU A 127 -0.93 5.68 1.52
N GLU A 128 0.34 5.34 1.72
CA GLU A 128 0.80 3.97 1.90
C GLU A 128 1.66 3.83 3.15
N PHE A 129 1.40 2.75 3.91
CA PHE A 129 2.08 2.39 5.14
C PHE A 129 2.76 1.03 4.95
N SER A 130 4.10 0.99 4.92
CA SER A 130 4.86 -0.25 4.85
C SER A 130 5.12 -0.78 6.25
N CYS A 131 4.74 -2.03 6.51
CA CYS A 131 4.90 -2.65 7.83
C CYS A 131 6.37 -3.01 8.18
N GLY A 132 7.27 -3.05 7.18
CA GLY A 132 8.67 -3.41 7.39
C GLY A 132 8.92 -4.91 7.57
N ALA A 133 10.13 -5.26 8.00
CA ALA A 133 10.50 -6.62 8.38
C ALA A 133 10.05 -6.93 9.81
N LEU A 134 9.67 -8.18 10.08
CA LEU A 134 9.30 -8.60 11.44
C LEU A 134 10.50 -8.78 12.36
N VAL A 135 11.68 -9.04 11.78
CA VAL A 135 12.93 -9.31 12.54
C VAL A 135 14.09 -8.50 12.00
N ASP A 136 15.03 -8.12 12.88
CA ASP A 136 16.21 -7.32 12.55
C ASP A 136 17.06 -7.92 11.42
N ALA A 137 17.25 -9.23 11.41
CA ALA A 137 18.05 -9.94 10.41
C ALA A 137 17.61 -9.69 8.96
N ASN A 138 16.34 -9.34 8.74
CA ASN A 138 15.77 -9.04 7.44
C ASN A 138 15.55 -7.53 7.21
N SER A 139 15.80 -6.70 8.22
CA SER A 139 15.62 -5.26 8.11
C SER A 139 16.77 -4.61 7.34
N ARG A 140 16.47 -3.53 6.64
CA ARG A 140 17.43 -2.69 5.90
C ARG A 140 16.87 -1.30 5.69
N LEU A 141 17.73 -0.35 5.34
CA LEU A 141 17.25 0.98 4.95
C LEU A 141 16.63 0.96 3.56
N GLY A 142 15.54 1.70 3.41
CA GLY A 142 14.80 1.84 2.17
C GLY A 142 15.39 2.86 1.21
N ARG A 143 14.75 3.01 0.07
CA ARG A 143 15.04 4.08 -0.89
C ARG A 143 14.37 5.38 -0.44
N LYS A 144 15.01 6.50 -0.78
CA LYS A 144 14.46 7.85 -0.52
C LYS A 144 13.91 8.44 -1.81
N PRO A 145 12.87 9.29 -1.74
CA PRO A 145 12.46 10.11 -2.88
C PRO A 145 13.67 10.92 -3.42
N GLY A 146 13.83 10.97 -4.74
CA GLY A 146 14.96 11.63 -5.40
C GLY A 146 16.33 10.98 -5.21
N GLY A 147 16.38 9.85 -4.46
CA GLY A 147 17.66 9.19 -4.13
C GLY A 147 18.16 8.25 -5.22
N PRO A 148 19.44 7.81 -5.13
CA PRO A 148 20.01 6.84 -6.06
C PRO A 148 19.21 5.53 -6.06
N LEU A 149 18.97 4.98 -7.24
CA LEU A 149 18.22 3.73 -7.43
C LEU A 149 16.78 3.77 -6.86
N SER A 150 16.22 4.96 -6.68
CA SER A 150 14.82 5.15 -6.29
C SER A 150 13.88 4.95 -7.49
N THR A 151 12.70 4.40 -7.24
CA THR A 151 11.60 4.40 -8.22
C THR A 151 10.90 5.75 -8.35
N ASP A 152 11.31 6.72 -7.54
CA ASP A 152 10.90 8.13 -7.59
C ASP A 152 12.15 9.02 -7.77
N PRO A 153 12.76 9.04 -8.97
CA PRO A 153 14.00 9.79 -9.22
C PRO A 153 13.79 11.31 -9.14
N GLU A 154 12.57 11.79 -9.35
CA GLU A 154 12.22 13.21 -9.31
C GLU A 154 11.87 13.71 -7.90
N GLY A 155 11.75 12.81 -6.93
CA GLY A 155 11.45 13.17 -5.54
C GLY A 155 10.04 13.70 -5.33
N THR A 156 9.06 13.18 -6.08
CA THR A 156 7.67 13.65 -6.05
C THR A 156 6.86 13.05 -4.90
N ILE A 157 7.27 11.89 -4.39
CA ILE A 157 6.63 11.21 -3.26
C ILE A 157 6.99 11.93 -1.96
N ARG A 158 5.98 12.31 -1.18
CA ARG A 158 6.20 12.87 0.15
C ARG A 158 6.33 11.74 1.18
N GLN A 159 7.56 11.46 1.60
CA GLN A 159 7.84 10.46 2.63
C GLN A 159 7.72 11.11 4.02
N VAL A 160 6.58 10.88 4.69
CA VAL A 160 6.25 11.45 6.02
C VAL A 160 7.08 10.81 7.12
N TYR A 161 7.31 9.51 6.99
CA TYR A 161 8.13 8.71 7.89
C TYR A 161 8.92 7.69 7.09
N ALA A 162 10.16 7.49 7.47
CA ALA A 162 10.97 6.35 7.07
C ALA A 162 11.84 5.92 8.25
N GLN A 163 11.97 4.64 8.44
CA GLN A 163 12.82 4.03 9.45
C GLN A 163 14.27 4.54 9.29
N LYS A 164 14.85 5.06 10.39
CA LYS A 164 16.22 5.66 10.36
C LYS A 164 17.29 4.63 10.52
N GLU A 165 17.04 3.63 11.38
CA GLU A 165 17.94 2.52 11.67
C GLU A 165 17.27 1.22 11.25
N PRO A 166 17.98 0.25 10.65
CA PRO A 166 17.42 -1.06 10.37
C PRO A 166 16.97 -1.72 11.68
N SER A 167 15.69 -2.05 11.77
CA SER A 167 15.10 -2.77 12.87
C SER A 167 13.94 -3.60 12.37
N GLY A 168 13.75 -4.79 12.89
CA GLY A 168 12.49 -5.50 12.81
C GLY A 168 11.38 -4.72 13.49
N GLY A 169 10.16 -5.19 13.39
CA GLY A 169 9.02 -4.57 14.05
C GLY A 169 7.69 -4.86 13.35
N PHE A 170 6.69 -4.08 13.69
CA PHE A 170 5.35 -4.26 13.13
C PHE A 170 4.57 -2.95 13.08
N LEU A 171 3.53 -2.95 12.27
CA LEU A 171 2.54 -1.89 12.19
C LEU A 171 1.24 -2.34 12.86
N MET A 172 0.83 -1.63 13.89
CA MET A 172 -0.48 -1.81 14.52
C MET A 172 -1.47 -0.78 13.97
N ILE A 173 -2.66 -1.26 13.61
CA ILE A 173 -3.76 -0.42 13.13
C ILE A 173 -4.92 -0.56 14.09
N THR A 174 -5.35 0.54 14.68
CA THR A 174 -6.48 0.56 15.61
C THR A 174 -7.59 1.48 15.13
N VAL A 175 -8.82 1.02 15.25
CA VAL A 175 -10.02 1.86 15.10
C VAL A 175 -10.63 2.02 16.47
N ALA A 176 -10.55 3.22 17.01
CA ALA A 176 -11.18 3.54 18.27
C ALA A 176 -12.57 4.15 18.02
N PRO A 177 -13.64 3.56 18.56
CA PRO A 177 -14.95 4.20 18.56
C PRO A 177 -14.88 5.46 19.41
N HIS A 178 -15.43 6.55 18.90
CA HIS A 178 -15.61 7.79 19.64
C HIS A 178 -17.05 8.24 19.53
N GLU A 179 -17.61 8.91 20.54
CA GLU A 179 -19.01 9.33 20.57
C GLU A 179 -19.38 10.21 19.37
N ALA A 180 -18.46 11.05 18.89
CA ALA A 180 -18.68 11.93 17.74
C ALA A 180 -18.21 11.36 16.41
N ALA A 181 -17.04 10.67 16.37
CA ALA A 181 -16.47 10.05 15.17
C ALA A 181 -15.38 9.04 15.55
N SER A 182 -15.36 7.87 14.90
CA SER A 182 -14.25 6.92 15.05
C SER A 182 -12.95 7.49 14.51
N THR A 183 -11.83 7.10 15.11
CA THR A 183 -10.49 7.45 14.65
C THR A 183 -9.72 6.20 14.21
N LEU A 184 -8.96 6.33 13.13
CA LEU A 184 -8.04 5.29 12.66
C LEU A 184 -6.62 5.70 13.01
N ARG A 185 -5.87 4.82 13.68
CA ARG A 185 -4.50 5.07 14.10
C ARG A 185 -3.57 4.02 13.52
N PHE A 186 -2.44 4.48 12.98
CA PHE A 186 -1.33 3.68 12.53
C PHE A 186 -0.14 3.91 13.45
N THR A 187 0.32 2.87 14.14
CA THR A 187 1.43 2.94 15.10
C THR A 187 2.52 1.95 14.69
N TYR A 188 3.70 2.46 14.40
CA TYR A 188 4.89 1.68 14.08
C TYR A 188 5.66 1.35 15.35
N PHE A 189 6.02 0.09 15.50
CA PHE A 189 6.83 -0.41 16.59
C PHE A 189 8.12 -1.03 16.06
N ASP A 190 9.20 -0.94 16.85
CA ASP A 190 10.35 -1.82 16.68
C ASP A 190 10.06 -3.24 17.24
N GLU A 191 11.00 -4.17 17.11
CA GLU A 191 10.83 -5.55 17.60
C GLU A 191 10.78 -5.64 19.13
N ARG A 192 11.16 -4.59 19.87
CA ARG A 192 11.09 -4.50 21.34
C ARG A 192 9.82 -3.83 21.84
N GLY A 193 8.93 -3.44 20.92
CA GLY A 193 7.67 -2.76 21.24
C GLY A 193 7.80 -1.26 21.50
N LYS A 194 8.94 -0.64 21.18
CA LYS A 194 9.08 0.81 21.24
C LYS A 194 8.35 1.45 20.07
N ILE A 195 7.56 2.48 20.33
CA ILE A 195 6.90 3.28 19.30
C ILE A 195 7.95 4.09 18.54
N LEU A 196 7.96 3.93 17.21
CA LEU A 196 8.84 4.64 16.29
C LEU A 196 8.14 5.81 15.60
N HIS A 197 6.86 5.65 15.28
CA HIS A 197 6.06 6.67 14.62
C HIS A 197 4.57 6.38 14.81
N GLU A 198 3.77 7.43 14.89
CA GLU A 198 2.32 7.31 15.01
C GLU A 198 1.62 8.37 14.16
N VAL A 199 0.50 7.96 13.53
CA VAL A 199 -0.35 8.86 12.75
C VAL A 199 -1.82 8.52 13.03
N GLN A 200 -2.65 9.55 13.22
CA GLN A 200 -4.10 9.43 13.40
C GLN A 200 -4.84 10.07 12.23
N LYS A 201 -5.96 9.44 11.83
CA LYS A 201 -6.85 9.86 10.74
C LYS A 201 -8.29 10.00 11.24
#